data_3a55b1c6cad0a844f5fa191b0ca16356
#
_entry.id   3a55b1c6cad0a844f5fa191b0ca16356
#
_cell.length_a   1.000
_cell.length_b   1.000
_cell.length_c   1.000
_cell.angle_alpha   90.00
_cell.angle_beta   90.00
_cell.angle_gamma   90.00
#
_symmetry.space_group_name_H-M   'P 1'
#
loop_
_entity.id
_entity.type
_entity.pdbx_description
1 polymer ?
#
loop_
_entity_poly.entity_id
_entity_poly.type
_entity_poly.pdbx_seq_one_letter_code
_entity_poly.pdbx_strand_id
1 'polypeptide(L)'
;MAQFYGNEQIQHTLHQMLLRDRAPHGFLFYGETGLGKKTLAKQFLAELLCTGTEKPCGSCKSCKMLADGVHPDVRFVEHSGKRNGFSVDTVREVCVDLASPPNEGNAKCYVFGDCDAMDTRTQNLLLKAVEEPPAYGYFIFTATSPASLLPTVRSRIVSLAVSPVTEQECCAALAERGFSPE
;
A
#
# COMPACT_ATOMS: atom_id res chain seq x y z
N MET A 1 8.76 12.51 -4.57
CA MET A 1 7.75 11.44 -4.44
C MET A 1 6.37 12.04 -4.65
N ALA A 2 5.44 11.38 -5.33
CA ALA A 2 4.10 11.95 -5.48
C ALA A 2 3.42 12.02 -4.11
N GLN A 3 2.97 13.22 -3.72
CA GLN A 3 2.26 13.45 -2.47
C GLN A 3 0.79 13.04 -2.63
N PHE A 4 0.23 12.42 -1.60
CA PHE A 4 -1.19 12.13 -1.51
C PHE A 4 -1.89 13.29 -0.82
N TYR A 5 -2.97 13.79 -1.41
CA TYR A 5 -3.73 14.95 -0.93
C TYR A 5 -5.11 14.53 -0.42
N GLY A 6 -5.62 15.27 0.54
CA GLY A 6 -6.90 14.99 1.18
C GLY A 6 -6.88 13.75 2.07
N ASN A 7 -8.07 13.34 2.53
CA ASN A 7 -8.22 12.19 3.43
C ASN A 7 -7.31 12.27 4.68
N GLU A 8 -7.17 13.44 5.27
CA GLU A 8 -6.28 13.72 6.41
C GLU A 8 -6.50 12.76 7.58
N GLN A 9 -7.74 12.35 7.83
CA GLN A 9 -8.06 11.41 8.88
C GLN A 9 -7.41 10.03 8.65
N ILE A 10 -7.37 9.56 7.40
CA ILE A 10 -6.71 8.30 7.05
C ILE A 10 -5.21 8.43 7.23
N GLN A 11 -4.62 9.51 6.69
CA GLN A 11 -3.19 9.78 6.81
C GLN A 11 -2.76 9.86 8.28
N HIS A 12 -3.52 10.61 9.10
CA HIS A 12 -3.27 10.70 10.54
C HIS A 12 -3.39 9.33 11.23
N THR A 13 -4.40 8.54 10.89
CA THR A 13 -4.60 7.19 11.45
C THR A 13 -3.41 6.28 11.14
N LEU A 14 -2.96 6.24 9.88
CA LEU A 14 -1.81 5.45 9.45
C LEU A 14 -0.53 5.89 10.16
N HIS A 15 -0.31 7.20 10.24
CA HIS A 15 0.84 7.78 10.96
C HIS A 15 0.84 7.39 12.44
N GLN A 16 -0.30 7.49 13.13
CA GLN A 16 -0.43 7.11 14.53
C GLN A 16 -0.19 5.60 14.78
N MET A 17 -0.59 4.74 13.84
CA MET A 17 -0.31 3.30 13.91
C MET A 17 1.20 3.02 13.88
N LEU A 18 1.94 3.74 13.02
CA LEU A 18 3.40 3.61 12.90
C LEU A 18 4.12 4.16 14.13
N LEU A 19 3.70 5.32 14.65
CA LEU A 19 4.30 5.92 15.84
C LEU A 19 4.17 5.03 17.09
N ARG A 20 3.09 4.27 17.20
CA ARG A 20 2.82 3.38 18.34
C ARG A 20 3.41 1.97 18.17
N ASP A 21 4.11 1.71 17.09
CA ASP A 21 4.60 0.38 16.72
C ASP A 21 3.48 -0.69 16.74
N ARG A 22 2.29 -0.30 16.27
CA ARG A 22 1.08 -1.13 16.23
C ARG A 22 0.44 -1.17 14.85
N ALA A 23 1.24 -0.96 13.82
CA ALA A 23 0.74 -1.06 12.46
C ALA A 23 0.35 -2.51 12.14
N PRO A 24 -0.90 -2.76 11.74
CA PRO A 24 -1.30 -4.08 11.26
C PRO A 24 -0.45 -4.51 10.06
N HIS A 25 -0.28 -5.81 9.89
CA HIS A 25 0.47 -6.37 8.77
C HIS A 25 -0.29 -6.32 7.43
N GLY A 26 -1.59 -6.06 7.46
CA GLY A 26 -2.43 -6.00 6.27
C GLY A 26 -3.33 -4.77 6.23
N PHE A 27 -3.40 -4.13 5.06
CA PHE A 27 -4.26 -2.98 4.79
C PHE A 27 -5.03 -3.17 3.47
N LEU A 28 -6.27 -2.70 3.43
CA LEU A 28 -7.03 -2.51 2.22
C LEU A 28 -7.40 -1.02 2.10
N PHE A 29 -6.90 -0.36 1.07
CA PHE A 29 -7.35 0.97 0.68
C PHE A 29 -8.39 0.82 -0.42
N TYR A 30 -9.63 1.21 -0.16
CA TYR A 30 -10.72 1.03 -1.10
C TYR A 30 -11.46 2.35 -1.40
N GLY A 31 -12.09 2.42 -2.56
CA GLY A 31 -12.78 3.58 -3.07
C GLY A 31 -12.71 3.64 -4.59
N GLU A 32 -13.35 4.60 -5.21
CA GLU A 32 -13.43 4.73 -6.67
C GLU A 32 -12.05 4.73 -7.35
N THR A 33 -12.05 4.41 -8.63
CA THR A 33 -10.82 4.46 -9.45
C THR A 33 -10.35 5.91 -9.57
N GLY A 34 -9.04 6.10 -9.53
CA GLY A 34 -8.45 7.46 -9.66
C GLY A 34 -8.23 8.20 -8.33
N LEU A 35 -8.74 7.74 -7.20
CA LEU A 35 -8.60 8.42 -5.90
C LEU A 35 -7.18 8.39 -5.28
N GLY A 36 -6.18 7.91 -6.00
CA GLY A 36 -4.80 7.92 -5.51
C GLY A 36 -4.46 6.82 -4.49
N LYS A 37 -5.22 5.72 -4.41
CA LYS A 37 -4.98 4.61 -3.48
C LYS A 37 -3.54 4.07 -3.54
N LYS A 38 -2.97 3.94 -4.75
CA LYS A 38 -1.56 3.53 -4.93
C LYS A 38 -0.57 4.59 -4.44
N THR A 39 -0.93 5.88 -4.52
CA THR A 39 -0.13 6.99 -4.00
C THR A 39 -0.15 6.98 -2.47
N LEU A 40 -1.32 6.76 -1.85
CA LEU A 40 -1.46 6.58 -0.41
C LEU A 40 -0.62 5.38 0.08
N ALA A 41 -0.66 4.25 -0.63
CA ALA A 41 0.18 3.09 -0.33
C ALA A 41 1.68 3.45 -0.35
N LYS A 42 2.15 4.15 -1.38
CA LYS A 42 3.55 4.61 -1.47
C LYS A 42 3.93 5.57 -0.34
N GLN A 43 3.04 6.48 0.06
CA GLN A 43 3.28 7.39 1.16
C GLN A 43 3.40 6.63 2.49
N PHE A 44 2.48 5.71 2.77
CA PHE A 44 2.54 4.84 3.94
C PHE A 44 3.84 4.02 3.99
N LEU A 45 4.25 3.44 2.87
CA LEU A 45 5.51 2.71 2.78
C LEU A 45 6.73 3.60 3.01
N ALA A 46 6.67 4.87 2.56
CA ALA A 46 7.75 5.81 2.82
C ALA A 46 7.90 6.14 4.31
N GLU A 47 6.80 6.23 5.05
CA GLU A 47 6.84 6.41 6.49
C GLU A 47 7.34 5.14 7.22
N LEU A 48 6.83 3.97 6.82
CA LEU A 48 7.17 2.67 7.41
C LEU A 48 8.67 2.34 7.25
N LEU A 49 9.23 2.55 6.06
CA LEU A 49 10.60 2.18 5.72
C LEU A 49 11.63 3.30 5.99
N CYS A 50 11.16 4.49 6.36
CA CYS A 50 12.05 5.63 6.61
C CYS A 50 12.90 5.42 7.86
N THR A 51 14.20 5.64 7.72
CA THR A 51 15.18 5.57 8.81
C THR A 51 15.49 6.93 9.44
N GLY A 52 14.88 8.02 8.94
CA GLY A 52 15.05 9.38 9.49
C GLY A 52 14.21 9.61 10.75
N THR A 53 14.49 10.72 11.44
CA THR A 53 13.76 11.14 12.65
C THR A 53 12.37 11.66 12.34
N GLU A 54 12.24 12.44 11.26
CA GLU A 54 10.96 12.91 10.74
C GLU A 54 10.57 12.03 9.54
N LYS A 55 9.46 11.34 9.64
CA LYS A 55 9.03 10.34 8.63
C LYS A 55 7.84 10.85 7.83
N PRO A 56 7.91 10.73 6.49
CA PRO A 56 9.05 10.31 5.68
C PRO A 56 10.03 11.45 5.45
N CYS A 57 11.34 11.24 5.70
CA CYS A 57 12.35 12.31 5.59
C CYS A 57 12.72 12.67 4.13
N GLY A 58 12.36 11.88 3.15
CA GLY A 58 12.67 12.09 1.72
C GLY A 58 14.15 11.97 1.32
N SER A 59 15.08 11.96 2.28
CA SER A 59 16.52 12.03 2.04
C SER A 59 17.30 10.76 2.34
N CYS A 60 16.79 9.87 3.20
CA CYS A 60 17.46 8.61 3.51
C CYS A 60 17.45 7.64 2.31
N LYS A 61 18.29 6.61 2.37
CA LYS A 61 18.43 5.61 1.30
C LYS A 61 17.09 4.96 0.93
N SER A 62 16.31 4.50 1.92
CA SER A 62 15.00 3.88 1.68
C SER A 62 14.02 4.84 1.01
N CYS A 63 13.92 6.09 1.45
CA CYS A 63 13.04 7.08 0.83
C CYS A 63 13.41 7.34 -0.64
N LYS A 64 14.70 7.44 -0.96
CA LYS A 64 15.18 7.63 -2.34
C LYS A 64 14.87 6.42 -3.20
N MET A 65 15.22 5.22 -2.75
CA MET A 65 14.95 3.98 -3.48
C MET A 65 13.46 3.75 -3.72
N LEU A 66 12.60 4.11 -2.75
CA LEU A 66 11.16 4.02 -2.91
C LEU A 66 10.63 5.07 -3.90
N ALA A 67 11.18 6.28 -3.89
CA ALA A 67 10.82 7.33 -4.86
C ALA A 67 11.17 6.92 -6.29
N ASP A 68 12.33 6.28 -6.46
CA ASP A 68 12.83 5.76 -7.75
C ASP A 68 12.14 4.43 -8.17
N GLY A 69 11.34 3.82 -7.27
CA GLY A 69 10.64 2.56 -7.52
C GLY A 69 11.54 1.32 -7.53
N VAL A 70 12.73 1.40 -6.93
CA VAL A 70 13.76 0.33 -6.93
C VAL A 70 14.09 -0.23 -5.54
N HIS A 71 13.21 -0.01 -4.56
CA HIS A 71 13.44 -0.52 -3.20
C HIS A 71 13.35 -2.05 -3.17
N PRO A 72 14.41 -2.80 -2.77
CA PRO A 72 14.45 -4.26 -2.86
C PRO A 72 13.41 -4.96 -1.97
N ASP A 73 13.00 -4.32 -0.87
CA ASP A 73 12.04 -4.86 0.07
C ASP A 73 10.59 -4.40 -0.20
N VAL A 74 10.33 -3.74 -1.35
CA VAL A 74 9.01 -3.31 -1.77
C VAL A 74 8.70 -3.87 -3.14
N ARG A 75 7.68 -4.72 -3.22
CA ARG A 75 7.20 -5.30 -4.48
C ARG A 75 5.80 -4.78 -4.78
N PHE A 76 5.67 -4.00 -5.84
CA PHE A 76 4.38 -3.73 -6.46
C PHE A 76 4.05 -4.93 -7.34
N VAL A 77 3.06 -5.72 -6.90
CA VAL A 77 2.65 -6.93 -7.61
C VAL A 77 1.77 -6.54 -8.78
N GLU A 78 2.26 -6.79 -9.99
CA GLU A 78 1.57 -6.46 -11.22
C GLU A 78 0.57 -7.55 -11.62
N HIS A 79 -0.42 -7.12 -12.39
CA HIS A 79 -1.37 -8.02 -13.02
C HIS A 79 -0.64 -8.85 -14.09
N SER A 80 -0.64 -10.15 -13.93
CA SER A 80 0.02 -11.11 -14.84
C SER A 80 -0.92 -12.25 -15.25
N GLY A 81 -2.12 -12.29 -14.69
CA GLY A 81 -3.14 -13.27 -14.96
C GLY A 81 -4.09 -12.87 -16.10
N LYS A 82 -4.95 -13.80 -16.48
CA LYS A 82 -6.05 -13.52 -17.39
C LYS A 82 -7.02 -12.50 -16.78
N ARG A 83 -7.65 -11.66 -17.60
CA ARG A 83 -8.63 -10.64 -17.18
C ARG A 83 -8.07 -9.58 -16.20
N ASN A 84 -6.81 -9.18 -16.35
CA ASN A 84 -6.16 -8.22 -15.46
C ASN A 84 -6.15 -8.66 -13.99
N GLY A 85 -6.10 -9.96 -13.74
CA GLY A 85 -5.94 -10.52 -12.40
C GLY A 85 -4.49 -10.86 -12.06
N PHE A 86 -4.28 -11.46 -10.90
CA PHE A 86 -2.97 -11.94 -10.47
C PHE A 86 -2.82 -13.43 -10.81
N SER A 87 -1.64 -13.82 -11.34
CA SER A 87 -1.40 -15.25 -11.56
C SER A 87 -1.10 -15.97 -10.26
N VAL A 88 -1.45 -17.25 -10.21
CA VAL A 88 -1.13 -18.14 -9.08
C VAL A 88 0.37 -18.18 -8.81
N ASP A 89 1.18 -18.18 -9.89
CA ASP A 89 2.63 -18.27 -9.76
C ASP A 89 3.23 -16.99 -9.19
N THR A 90 2.75 -15.81 -9.62
CA THR A 90 3.16 -14.51 -9.04
C THR A 90 2.87 -14.45 -7.53
N VAL A 91 1.71 -14.95 -7.10
CA VAL A 91 1.36 -14.98 -5.68
C VAL A 91 2.19 -15.99 -4.89
N ARG A 92 2.49 -17.16 -5.48
CA ARG A 92 3.42 -18.12 -4.87
C ARG A 92 4.82 -17.56 -4.69
N GLU A 93 5.33 -16.83 -5.69
CA GLU A 93 6.61 -16.13 -5.58
C GLU A 93 6.63 -15.14 -4.41
N VAL A 94 5.54 -14.36 -4.23
CA VAL A 94 5.38 -13.47 -3.07
C VAL A 94 5.46 -14.25 -1.75
N CYS A 95 4.74 -15.38 -1.65
CA CYS A 95 4.77 -16.20 -0.44
C CYS A 95 6.15 -16.82 -0.16
N VAL A 96 6.88 -17.21 -1.20
CA VAL A 96 8.26 -17.71 -1.07
C VAL A 96 9.22 -16.60 -0.66
N ASP A 97 9.14 -15.44 -1.31
CA ASP A 97 9.98 -14.30 -1.00
C ASP A 97 9.75 -13.76 0.42
N LEU A 98 8.51 -13.80 0.91
CA LEU A 98 8.16 -13.40 2.28
C LEU A 98 8.87 -14.25 3.35
N ALA A 99 9.25 -15.48 3.05
CA ALA A 99 9.97 -16.35 4.00
C ALA A 99 11.41 -15.88 4.30
N SER A 100 11.94 -15.02 3.45
CA SER A 100 13.28 -14.43 3.62
C SER A 100 13.17 -13.06 4.30
N PRO A 101 14.12 -12.70 5.20
CA PRO A 101 14.11 -11.39 5.84
C PRO A 101 14.33 -10.25 4.83
N PRO A 102 14.03 -8.98 5.22
CA PRO A 102 14.31 -7.82 4.39
C PRO A 102 15.81 -7.66 4.08
N ASN A 103 16.11 -7.01 2.95
CA ASN A 103 17.50 -6.77 2.51
C ASN A 103 18.07 -5.46 3.06
N GLU A 104 17.28 -4.38 3.06
CA GLU A 104 17.75 -3.01 3.36
C GLU A 104 17.04 -2.38 4.55
N GLY A 105 15.83 -2.80 4.85
CA GLY A 105 14.99 -2.20 5.90
C GLY A 105 14.58 -3.19 6.98
N ASN A 106 13.65 -2.75 7.82
CA ASN A 106 13.06 -3.58 8.87
C ASN A 106 11.73 -4.22 8.44
N ALA A 107 11.27 -3.95 7.21
CA ALA A 107 10.00 -4.45 6.71
C ALA A 107 10.10 -4.84 5.24
N LYS A 108 9.31 -5.85 4.87
CA LYS A 108 9.14 -6.36 3.51
C LYS A 108 7.69 -6.18 3.11
N CYS A 109 7.45 -5.47 2.02
CA CYS A 109 6.14 -4.92 1.69
C CYS A 109 5.68 -5.38 0.30
N TYR A 110 4.44 -5.85 0.22
CA TYR A 110 3.79 -6.29 -1.01
C TYR A 110 2.54 -5.47 -1.27
N VAL A 111 2.50 -4.78 -2.40
CA VAL A 111 1.36 -3.95 -2.80
C VAL A 111 0.63 -4.62 -3.95
N PHE A 112 -0.58 -5.10 -3.69
CA PHE A 112 -1.49 -5.65 -4.68
C PHE A 112 -2.43 -4.55 -5.14
N GLY A 113 -2.20 -4.05 -6.35
CA GLY A 113 -3.00 -2.97 -6.92
C GLY A 113 -4.24 -3.50 -7.64
N ASP A 114 -5.38 -2.80 -7.48
CA ASP A 114 -6.62 -3.07 -8.23
C ASP A 114 -7.10 -4.53 -8.11
N CYS A 115 -7.28 -4.98 -6.86
CA CYS A 115 -7.64 -6.35 -6.51
C CYS A 115 -9.06 -6.76 -6.90
N ASP A 116 -9.82 -5.89 -7.58
CA ASP A 116 -11.18 -6.18 -8.04
C ASP A 116 -11.27 -7.40 -8.98
N ALA A 117 -10.18 -7.68 -9.70
CA ALA A 117 -10.06 -8.86 -10.58
C ALA A 117 -9.31 -10.05 -9.94
N MET A 118 -8.99 -9.99 -8.64
CA MET A 118 -8.28 -11.05 -7.94
C MET A 118 -9.22 -12.23 -7.67
N ASP A 119 -8.95 -13.36 -8.29
CA ASP A 119 -9.80 -14.54 -8.13
C ASP A 119 -9.69 -15.19 -6.75
N THR A 120 -10.70 -16.00 -6.39
CA THR A 120 -10.80 -16.70 -5.11
C THR A 120 -9.60 -17.63 -4.84
N ARG A 121 -9.07 -18.26 -5.89
CA ARG A 121 -7.92 -19.17 -5.76
C ARG A 121 -6.66 -18.41 -5.35
N THR A 122 -6.43 -17.30 -5.99
CA THR A 122 -5.29 -16.42 -5.71
C THR A 122 -5.38 -15.81 -4.31
N GLN A 123 -6.57 -15.37 -3.90
CA GLN A 123 -6.80 -14.87 -2.55
C GLN A 123 -6.56 -15.94 -1.48
N ASN A 124 -7.02 -17.18 -1.72
CA ASN A 124 -6.80 -18.30 -0.78
C ASN A 124 -5.32 -18.64 -0.60
N LEU A 125 -4.48 -18.47 -1.61
CA LEU A 125 -3.03 -18.64 -1.46
C LEU A 125 -2.38 -17.65 -0.50
N LEU A 126 -2.93 -16.44 -0.41
CA LEU A 126 -2.43 -15.39 0.48
C LEU A 126 -2.90 -15.55 1.93
N LEU A 127 -3.95 -16.36 2.19
CA LEU A 127 -4.57 -16.44 3.52
C LEU A 127 -3.55 -16.72 4.62
N LYS A 128 -2.70 -17.74 4.44
CA LYS A 128 -1.69 -18.10 5.45
C LYS A 128 -0.68 -16.96 5.68
N ALA A 129 -0.24 -16.32 4.60
CA ALA A 129 0.72 -15.22 4.68
C ALA A 129 0.14 -13.97 5.34
N VAL A 130 -1.16 -13.72 5.17
CA VAL A 130 -1.86 -12.57 5.78
C VAL A 130 -2.30 -12.88 7.22
N GLU A 131 -2.57 -14.16 7.54
CA GLU A 131 -3.00 -14.60 8.87
C GLU A 131 -1.84 -14.65 9.88
N GLU A 132 -0.71 -15.20 9.46
CA GLU A 132 0.50 -15.37 10.27
C GLU A 132 1.71 -14.79 9.55
N PRO A 133 1.75 -13.48 9.28
CA PRO A 133 2.89 -12.85 8.62
C PRO A 133 4.11 -12.85 9.57
N PRO A 134 5.33 -12.95 9.04
CA PRO A 134 6.51 -12.67 9.85
C PRO A 134 6.47 -11.20 10.32
N ALA A 135 7.11 -10.89 11.44
CA ALA A 135 7.09 -9.57 12.07
C ALA A 135 7.47 -8.40 11.11
N TYR A 136 8.19 -8.71 10.06
CA TYR A 136 8.61 -7.75 9.04
C TYR A 136 7.72 -7.70 7.80
N GLY A 137 6.71 -8.57 7.67
CA GLY A 137 5.89 -8.71 6.47
C GLY A 137 4.68 -7.78 6.47
N TYR A 138 4.48 -7.00 5.41
CA TYR A 138 3.33 -6.10 5.24
C TYR A 138 2.66 -6.30 3.89
N PHE A 139 1.32 -6.30 3.91
CA PHE A 139 0.48 -6.44 2.72
C PHE A 139 -0.43 -5.22 2.55
N ILE A 140 -0.42 -4.63 1.39
CA ILE A 140 -1.32 -3.54 1.03
C ILE A 140 -2.12 -3.95 -0.19
N PHE A 141 -3.43 -3.93 -0.06
CA PHE A 141 -4.37 -4.17 -1.14
C PHE A 141 -5.04 -2.87 -1.55
N THR A 142 -5.29 -2.67 -2.84
CA THR A 142 -6.17 -1.60 -3.29
C THR A 142 -7.32 -2.19 -4.10
N ALA A 143 -8.53 -1.66 -3.92
CA ALA A 143 -9.73 -2.13 -4.62
C ALA A 143 -10.75 -0.98 -4.75
N THR A 144 -11.80 -1.17 -5.55
CA THR A 144 -12.92 -0.24 -5.61
C THR A 144 -13.88 -0.46 -4.45
N SER A 145 -14.02 -1.69 -3.98
CA SER A 145 -14.92 -2.08 -2.89
C SER A 145 -14.26 -3.11 -1.96
N PRO A 146 -14.59 -3.10 -0.66
CA PRO A 146 -14.16 -4.17 0.25
C PRO A 146 -14.66 -5.55 -0.18
N ALA A 147 -15.78 -5.61 -0.91
CA ALA A 147 -16.35 -6.87 -1.40
C ALA A 147 -15.48 -7.58 -2.45
N SER A 148 -14.49 -6.88 -3.02
CA SER A 148 -13.51 -7.46 -3.97
C SER A 148 -12.59 -8.49 -3.30
N LEU A 149 -12.44 -8.43 -1.98
CA LEU A 149 -11.70 -9.41 -1.21
C LEU A 149 -12.63 -10.35 -0.43
N LEU A 150 -12.19 -11.60 -0.30
CA LEU A 150 -12.93 -12.61 0.48
C LEU A 150 -13.09 -12.15 1.94
N PRO A 151 -14.22 -12.51 2.59
CA PRO A 151 -14.43 -12.21 4.01
C PRO A 151 -13.29 -12.72 4.91
N THR A 152 -12.70 -13.87 4.55
CA THR A 152 -11.56 -14.49 5.24
C THR A 152 -10.28 -13.65 5.17
N VAL A 153 -10.02 -12.96 4.07
CA VAL A 153 -8.91 -12.01 3.94
C VAL A 153 -9.24 -10.73 4.71
N ARG A 154 -10.45 -10.18 4.50
CA ARG A 154 -10.87 -8.91 5.13
C ARG A 154 -10.87 -8.93 6.64
N SER A 155 -11.19 -10.07 7.27
CA SER A 155 -11.21 -10.19 8.73
C SER A 155 -9.82 -10.06 9.37
N ARG A 156 -8.74 -10.10 8.58
CA ARG A 156 -7.34 -10.07 9.03
C ARG A 156 -6.58 -8.79 8.64
N ILE A 157 -7.24 -7.90 7.92
CA ILE A 157 -6.65 -6.65 7.43
C ILE A 157 -7.49 -5.45 7.84
N VAL A 158 -6.86 -4.30 7.97
CA VAL A 158 -7.56 -3.03 8.24
C VAL A 158 -8.02 -2.42 6.92
N SER A 159 -9.33 -2.18 6.80
CA SER A 159 -9.94 -1.58 5.61
C SER A 159 -10.16 -0.08 5.83
N LEU A 160 -9.63 0.75 4.94
CA LEU A 160 -9.71 2.21 4.98
C LEU A 160 -10.34 2.73 3.70
N ALA A 161 -11.43 3.48 3.85
CA ALA A 161 -12.17 4.06 2.72
C ALA A 161 -11.49 5.35 2.26
N VAL A 162 -11.00 5.37 1.03
CA VAL A 162 -10.44 6.58 0.39
C VAL A 162 -11.56 7.32 -0.31
N SER A 163 -11.81 8.56 0.11
CA SER A 163 -12.85 9.44 -0.42
C SER A 163 -12.28 10.38 -1.49
N PRO A 164 -13.12 10.88 -2.41
CA PRO A 164 -12.74 11.96 -3.30
C PRO A 164 -12.24 13.18 -2.51
N VAL A 165 -11.25 13.86 -3.04
CA VAL A 165 -10.80 15.14 -2.50
C VAL A 165 -11.84 16.23 -2.78
N THR A 166 -11.96 17.19 -1.89
CA THR A 166 -12.80 18.38 -2.09
C THR A 166 -12.19 19.29 -3.17
N GLU A 167 -12.98 20.17 -3.74
CA GLU A 167 -12.50 21.17 -4.70
C GLU A 167 -11.37 22.02 -4.11
N GLN A 168 -11.47 22.40 -2.85
CA GLN A 168 -10.46 23.19 -2.15
C GLN A 168 -9.14 22.42 -2.02
N GLU A 169 -9.17 21.16 -1.62
CA GLU A 169 -7.99 20.29 -1.54
C GLU A 169 -7.37 20.07 -2.92
N CYS A 170 -8.21 19.94 -3.96
CA CYS A 170 -7.75 19.79 -5.33
C CYS A 170 -7.03 21.06 -5.81
N CYS A 171 -7.61 22.23 -5.58
CA CYS A 171 -7.00 23.51 -5.92
C CYS A 171 -5.65 23.71 -5.18
N ALA A 172 -5.59 23.41 -3.89
CA ALA A 172 -4.36 23.48 -3.11
C ALA A 172 -3.28 22.57 -3.69
N ALA A 173 -3.63 21.32 -4.01
CA ALA A 173 -2.71 20.34 -4.61
C ALA A 173 -2.18 20.77 -5.98
N LEU A 174 -3.01 21.43 -6.79
CA LEU A 174 -2.62 21.96 -8.10
C LEU A 174 -1.69 23.18 -7.95
N ALA A 175 -2.00 24.08 -7.02
CA ALA A 175 -1.17 25.26 -6.74
C ALA A 175 0.25 24.87 -6.30
N GLU A 176 0.39 23.85 -5.41
CA GLU A 176 1.70 23.32 -5.00
C GLU A 176 2.50 22.72 -6.16
N ARG A 177 1.83 22.25 -7.22
CA ARG A 177 2.45 21.74 -8.45
C ARG A 177 2.71 22.82 -9.49
N GLY A 178 2.44 24.10 -9.17
CA GLY A 178 2.68 25.24 -10.05
C GLY A 178 1.59 25.51 -11.09
N PHE A 179 0.40 24.89 -10.92
CA PHE A 179 -0.76 25.22 -11.73
C PHE A 179 -1.53 26.38 -11.09
N SER A 180 -1.77 27.46 -11.83
CA SER A 180 -2.66 28.53 -11.40
C SER A 180 -4.12 28.12 -11.68
N PRO A 181 -5.05 28.33 -10.74
CA PRO A 181 -6.47 28.23 -11.06
C PRO A 181 -6.82 29.36 -12.05
N GLU A 182 -7.35 29.03 -13.22
CA GLU A 182 -8.03 30.00 -14.07
C GLU A 182 -9.45 30.26 -13.57
#